data_d89b879a3f63ac8ae0bfc116e9c8e7b6
#
_entry.id   d89b879a3f63ac8ae0bfc116e9c8e7b6
#
_cell.length_a   1.000
_cell.length_b   1.000
_cell.length_c   1.000
_cell.angle_alpha   90.00
_cell.angle_beta   90.00
_cell.angle_gamma   90.00
#
_symmetry.space_group_name_H-M   'P 1'
#
loop_
_entity.id
_entity.type
_entity.pdbx_description
1 polymer ?
#
loop_
_entity_poly.entity_id
_entity_poly.type
_entity_poly.pdbx_seq_one_letter_code
_entity_poly.pdbx_strand_id
1 'polypeptide(L)'
;MKETPQLLLLNVQWNVAAGNVKLFIDQEAINDYYREQGMAELQAARAALDAAGLPYQYHISVGTPAEAIAQYAHEQVADQIVMGRQGQGAVKTLLLGSVVNKILHLANCPVLLVK
;
A
#
# COMPACT_ATOMS: atom_id res chain seq x y z
N MET A 1 -24.74 -4.36 8.33
CA MET A 1 -24.78 -3.88 6.96
C MET A 1 -24.75 -5.04 5.99
N LYS A 2 -25.60 -5.02 5.00
CA LYS A 2 -25.78 -6.17 4.08
C LYS A 2 -25.01 -6.02 2.77
N GLU A 3 -24.38 -4.89 2.56
CA GLU A 3 -23.63 -4.64 1.35
C GLU A 3 -22.26 -5.29 1.43
N THR A 4 -21.81 -5.78 0.29
CA THR A 4 -20.42 -6.29 0.17
C THR A 4 -19.48 -5.11 0.36
N PRO A 5 -18.49 -5.23 1.24
CA PRO A 5 -17.51 -4.16 1.39
C PRO A 5 -16.74 -3.93 0.09
N GLN A 6 -16.45 -2.69 -0.21
CA GLN A 6 -15.57 -2.36 -1.30
C GLN A 6 -14.14 -2.52 -0.83
N LEU A 7 -13.39 -3.38 -1.50
CA LEU A 7 -12.01 -3.67 -1.14
C LEU A 7 -11.06 -2.91 -2.07
N LEU A 8 -10.15 -2.17 -1.48
CA LEU A 8 -9.14 -1.42 -2.21
C LEU A 8 -7.77 -1.93 -1.79
N LEU A 9 -7.03 -2.51 -2.73
CA LEU A 9 -5.66 -2.94 -2.48
C LEU A 9 -4.72 -1.81 -2.86
N LEU A 10 -3.86 -1.44 -1.95
CA LEU A 10 -2.88 -0.39 -2.21
C LEU A 10 -1.48 -0.92 -2.00
N ASN A 11 -0.62 -0.68 -2.97
CA ASN A 11 0.81 -0.85 -2.84
C ASN A 11 1.48 0.51 -2.99
N VAL A 12 2.44 0.80 -2.14
CA VAL A 12 3.20 2.05 -2.24
C VAL A 12 4.66 1.71 -2.53
N GLN A 13 5.14 2.26 -3.64
CA GLN A 13 6.54 2.13 -4.04
C GLN A 13 7.30 3.38 -3.62
N TRP A 14 8.48 3.20 -3.04
CA TRP A 14 9.35 4.32 -2.75
C TRP A 14 9.76 5.02 -4.04
N ASN A 15 9.91 6.32 -3.97
CA ASN A 15 10.34 7.10 -5.12
C ASN A 15 11.83 6.92 -5.36
N VAL A 16 12.19 5.87 -6.10
CA VAL A 16 13.59 5.57 -6.42
C VAL A 16 14.15 6.50 -7.49
N ALA A 17 13.29 7.25 -8.17
CA ALA A 17 13.70 8.18 -9.21
C ALA A 17 14.08 9.57 -8.67
N ALA A 18 14.04 9.74 -7.36
CA ALA A 18 14.45 10.99 -6.74
C ALA A 18 15.96 11.18 -6.92
N GLY A 19 16.37 12.42 -7.16
CA GLY A 19 17.79 12.73 -7.29
C GLY A 19 18.34 12.46 -8.68
N ASN A 20 19.64 12.15 -8.75
CA ASN A 20 20.36 12.07 -10.02
C ASN A 20 19.94 10.91 -10.91
N VAL A 21 19.38 9.85 -10.35
CA VAL A 21 18.94 8.70 -11.12
C VAL A 21 17.92 9.10 -12.17
N LYS A 22 17.05 10.03 -11.82
CA LYS A 22 16.00 10.52 -12.70
C LYS A 22 16.53 11.14 -13.98
N LEU A 23 17.75 11.66 -13.97
CA LEU A 23 18.34 12.31 -15.13
C LEU A 23 18.73 11.31 -16.24
N PHE A 24 18.88 10.05 -15.90
CA PHE A 24 19.42 9.05 -16.82
C PHE A 24 18.39 7.99 -17.21
N ILE A 25 17.19 8.03 -16.64
CA ILE A 25 16.17 7.03 -16.89
C ILE A 25 14.93 7.71 -17.46
N ASP A 26 14.42 7.15 -18.55
CA ASP A 26 13.19 7.62 -19.15
C ASP A 26 12.02 7.46 -18.19
N GLN A 27 11.12 8.45 -18.17
CA GLN A 27 9.96 8.45 -17.27
C GLN A 27 9.06 7.24 -17.51
N GLU A 28 8.90 6.83 -18.76
CA GLU A 28 8.09 5.67 -19.07
C GLU A 28 8.70 4.38 -18.50
N ALA A 29 10.02 4.25 -18.59
CA ALA A 29 10.73 3.10 -18.02
C ALA A 29 10.61 3.08 -16.50
N ILE A 30 10.65 4.25 -15.85
CA ILE A 30 10.46 4.35 -14.41
C ILE A 30 9.05 3.93 -14.02
N ASN A 31 8.05 4.40 -14.76
CA ASN A 31 6.66 4.06 -14.49
C ASN A 31 6.41 2.57 -14.67
N ASP A 32 6.99 1.95 -15.69
CA ASP A 32 6.89 0.51 -15.91
C ASP A 32 7.53 -0.27 -14.76
N TYR A 33 8.68 0.20 -14.27
CA TYR A 33 9.34 -0.40 -13.12
C TYR A 33 8.43 -0.41 -11.89
N TYR A 34 7.83 0.73 -11.57
CA TYR A 34 6.94 0.81 -10.42
C TYR A 34 5.74 -0.12 -10.57
N ARG A 35 5.17 -0.16 -11.77
CA ARG A 35 4.03 -1.03 -12.03
C ARG A 35 4.38 -2.49 -11.84
N GLU A 36 5.51 -2.92 -12.38
CA GLU A 36 5.95 -4.31 -12.25
C GLU A 36 6.20 -4.70 -10.81
N GLN A 37 6.90 -3.84 -10.06
CA GLN A 37 7.19 -4.11 -8.67
C GLN A 37 5.91 -4.13 -7.82
N GLY A 38 5.05 -3.17 -8.04
CA GLY A 38 3.78 -3.09 -7.30
C GLY A 38 2.88 -4.28 -7.59
N MET A 39 2.77 -4.69 -8.85
CA MET A 39 1.96 -5.86 -9.20
C MET A 39 2.52 -7.14 -8.60
N ALA A 40 3.84 -7.28 -8.56
CA ALA A 40 4.47 -8.45 -7.94
C ALA A 40 4.15 -8.50 -6.44
N GLU A 41 4.21 -7.37 -5.77
CA GLU A 41 3.92 -7.30 -4.34
C GLU A 41 2.45 -7.50 -4.00
N LEU A 42 1.55 -7.14 -4.93
CA LEU A 42 0.11 -7.32 -4.72
C LEU A 42 -0.37 -8.73 -5.12
N GLN A 43 0.46 -9.53 -5.75
CA GLN A 43 0.03 -10.79 -6.34
C GLN A 43 -0.64 -11.73 -5.34
N ALA A 44 -0.05 -11.90 -4.16
CA ALA A 44 -0.59 -12.82 -3.15
C ALA A 44 -1.96 -12.35 -2.66
N ALA A 45 -2.13 -11.06 -2.42
CA ALA A 45 -3.40 -10.51 -1.98
C ALA A 45 -4.47 -10.64 -3.07
N ARG A 46 -4.10 -10.36 -4.31
CA ARG A 46 -5.03 -10.49 -5.44
C ARG A 46 -5.48 -11.94 -5.60
N ALA A 47 -4.53 -12.88 -5.53
CA ALA A 47 -4.86 -14.29 -5.65
C ALA A 47 -5.80 -14.74 -4.53
N ALA A 48 -5.58 -14.27 -3.30
CA ALA A 48 -6.43 -14.62 -2.18
C ALA A 48 -7.86 -14.10 -2.35
N LEU A 49 -8.00 -12.87 -2.82
CA LEU A 49 -9.32 -12.27 -3.04
C LEU A 49 -10.03 -12.92 -4.22
N ASP A 50 -9.31 -13.24 -5.28
CA ASP A 50 -9.88 -13.95 -6.43
C ASP A 50 -10.38 -15.34 -6.01
N ALA A 51 -9.59 -16.06 -5.21
CA ALA A 51 -9.99 -17.38 -4.72
C ALA A 51 -11.22 -17.31 -3.81
N ALA A 52 -11.37 -16.23 -3.06
CA ALA A 52 -12.52 -16.02 -2.20
C ALA A 52 -13.74 -15.47 -2.95
N GLY A 53 -13.61 -15.15 -4.22
CA GLY A 53 -14.69 -14.59 -5.02
C GLY A 53 -15.06 -13.16 -4.63
N LEU A 54 -14.12 -12.42 -4.02
CA LEU A 54 -14.39 -11.06 -3.56
C LEU A 54 -13.88 -10.05 -4.59
N PRO A 55 -14.76 -9.13 -5.03
CA PRO A 55 -14.33 -8.08 -5.96
C PRO A 55 -13.44 -7.07 -5.25
N TYR A 56 -12.50 -6.51 -5.98
CA TYR A 56 -11.60 -5.49 -5.45
C TYR A 56 -11.10 -4.59 -6.57
N GLN A 57 -10.55 -3.45 -6.17
CA GLN A 57 -9.78 -2.60 -7.05
C GLN A 57 -8.37 -2.52 -6.49
N TYR A 58 -7.39 -2.21 -7.32
CA TYR A 58 -6.03 -2.03 -6.84
C TYR A 58 -5.45 -0.73 -7.37
N HIS A 59 -4.47 -0.23 -6.63
CA HIS A 59 -3.76 0.98 -6.99
C HIS A 59 -2.31 0.89 -6.54
N ILE A 60 -1.42 1.39 -7.37
CA ILE A 60 0.01 1.46 -7.06
C ILE A 60 0.38 2.93 -6.98
N SER A 61 0.76 3.37 -5.79
CA SER A 61 1.21 4.73 -5.54
C SER A 61 2.73 4.79 -5.49
N VAL A 62 3.28 5.95 -5.76
CA VAL A 62 4.72 6.19 -5.62
C VAL A 62 4.90 7.33 -4.64
N GLY A 63 5.74 7.14 -3.64
CA GLY A 63 6.00 8.17 -2.65
C GLY A 63 6.43 7.62 -1.31
N THR A 64 6.21 8.40 -0.28
CA THR A 64 6.52 8.00 1.10
C THR A 64 5.35 7.16 1.63
N PRO A 65 5.60 5.93 2.08
CA PRO A 65 4.51 4.98 2.36
C PRO A 65 3.42 5.51 3.31
N ALA A 66 3.78 6.01 4.47
CA ALA A 66 2.75 6.42 5.43
C ALA A 66 1.87 7.54 4.90
N GLU A 67 2.47 8.55 4.31
CA GLU A 67 1.73 9.68 3.75
C GLU A 67 0.87 9.24 2.57
N ALA A 68 1.40 8.40 1.70
CA ALA A 68 0.67 7.90 0.54
C ALA A 68 -0.54 7.07 0.94
N ILE A 69 -0.38 6.21 1.96
CA ILE A 69 -1.48 5.40 2.47
C ILE A 69 -2.58 6.27 3.06
N ALA A 70 -2.19 7.22 3.92
CA ALA A 70 -3.16 8.10 4.57
C ALA A 70 -3.90 8.95 3.54
N GLN A 71 -3.18 9.48 2.55
CA GLN A 71 -3.79 10.29 1.51
C GLN A 71 -4.77 9.48 0.67
N TYR A 72 -4.38 8.29 0.26
CA TYR A 72 -5.25 7.43 -0.53
C TYR A 72 -6.52 7.06 0.24
N ALA A 73 -6.38 6.70 1.50
CA ALA A 73 -7.53 6.40 2.35
C ALA A 73 -8.47 7.60 2.46
N HIS A 74 -7.91 8.79 2.60
CA HIS A 74 -8.70 10.01 2.69
C HIS A 74 -9.44 10.30 1.38
N GLU A 75 -8.73 10.18 0.25
CA GLU A 75 -9.32 10.43 -1.07
C GLU A 75 -10.44 9.46 -1.41
N GLN A 76 -10.28 8.20 -0.99
CA GLN A 76 -11.26 7.16 -1.24
C GLN A 76 -12.36 7.11 -0.18
N VAL A 77 -12.28 7.96 0.82
CA VAL A 77 -13.21 8.00 1.96
C VAL A 77 -13.30 6.61 2.60
N ALA A 78 -12.15 6.02 2.87
CA ALA A 78 -12.09 4.67 3.43
C ALA A 78 -12.65 4.65 4.85
N ASP A 79 -13.40 3.61 5.16
CA ASP A 79 -13.95 3.41 6.50
C ASP A 79 -12.94 2.78 7.44
N GLN A 80 -11.94 2.09 6.88
CA GLN A 80 -10.94 1.39 7.68
C GLN A 80 -9.71 1.11 6.81
N ILE A 81 -8.55 1.15 7.44
CA ILE A 81 -7.30 0.71 6.83
C ILE A 81 -6.92 -0.62 7.48
N VAL A 82 -6.59 -1.61 6.66
CA VAL A 82 -6.11 -2.91 7.14
C VAL A 82 -4.68 -3.08 6.68
N MET A 83 -3.77 -3.35 7.59
CA MET A 83 -2.37 -3.51 7.25
C MET A 83 -1.67 -4.45 8.20
N GLY A 84 -0.52 -4.97 7.79
CA GLY A 84 0.30 -5.79 8.66
C GLY A 84 0.95 -4.95 9.74
N ARG A 85 1.23 -5.55 10.88
CA ARG A 85 1.89 -4.89 12.00
C ARG A 85 3.29 -4.41 11.65
N GLN A 86 3.97 -5.16 10.78
CA GLN A 86 5.33 -4.87 10.36
C GLN A 86 5.42 -5.03 8.84
N GLY A 87 6.22 -4.19 8.21
CA GLY A 87 6.45 -4.29 6.79
C GLY A 87 7.34 -5.47 6.41
N GLN A 88 7.52 -5.67 5.11
CA GLN A 88 8.38 -6.72 4.59
C GLN A 88 9.81 -6.51 5.10
N GLY A 89 10.49 -7.60 5.41
CA GLY A 89 11.86 -7.57 5.90
C GLY A 89 12.03 -7.07 7.32
N ALA A 90 10.93 -6.76 8.00
CA ALA A 90 11.02 -6.30 9.38
C ALA A 90 11.48 -7.43 10.30
N VAL A 91 12.28 -7.07 11.28
CA VAL A 91 12.73 -8.01 12.31
C VAL A 91 11.52 -8.42 13.15
N LYS A 92 11.46 -9.69 13.50
CA LYS A 92 10.39 -10.19 14.38
C LYS A 92 10.61 -9.65 15.79
N THR A 93 9.97 -8.53 16.07
CA THR A 93 10.01 -7.90 17.39
C THR A 93 8.59 -7.64 17.85
N LEU A 94 8.44 -7.21 19.10
CA LEU A 94 7.14 -6.78 19.61
C LEU A 94 6.83 -5.33 19.22
N LEU A 95 7.79 -4.67 18.58
CA LEU A 95 7.61 -3.28 18.16
C LEU A 95 6.87 -3.22 16.83
N LEU A 96 6.05 -2.19 16.70
CA LEU A 96 5.38 -1.91 15.44
C LEU A 96 6.39 -1.35 14.44
N GLY A 97 6.14 -1.58 13.15
CA GLY A 97 6.95 -0.98 12.10
C GLY A 97 6.80 0.54 12.06
N SER A 98 7.80 1.21 11.50
CA SER A 98 7.82 2.67 11.42
C SER A 98 6.65 3.23 10.61
N VAL A 99 6.28 2.55 9.52
CA VAL A 99 5.15 2.99 8.70
C VAL A 99 3.86 2.89 9.50
N VAL A 100 3.67 1.78 10.23
CA VAL A 100 2.47 1.59 11.06
C VAL A 100 2.37 2.70 12.11
N ASN A 101 3.46 2.99 12.81
CA ASN A 101 3.46 4.05 13.82
C ASN A 101 3.03 5.39 13.22
N LYS A 102 3.53 5.71 12.04
CA LYS A 102 3.20 6.97 11.41
C LYS A 102 1.76 7.01 10.91
N ILE A 103 1.26 5.89 10.38
CA ILE A 103 -0.13 5.78 9.93
C ILE A 103 -1.09 6.02 11.09
N LEU A 104 -0.78 5.52 12.27
CA LEU A 104 -1.63 5.72 13.44
C LEU A 104 -1.80 7.19 13.80
N HIS A 105 -0.83 8.03 13.42
CA HIS A 105 -0.93 9.48 13.63
C HIS A 105 -1.63 10.21 12.50
N LEU A 106 -1.54 9.68 11.27
CA LEU A 106 -2.02 10.37 10.07
C LEU A 106 -3.43 9.96 9.66
N ALA A 107 -3.85 8.75 10.01
CA ALA A 107 -5.11 8.20 9.51
C ALA A 107 -6.33 8.90 10.11
N ASN A 108 -7.35 9.13 9.29
CA ASN A 108 -8.62 9.70 9.71
C ASN A 108 -9.68 8.62 9.95
N CYS A 109 -9.30 7.36 9.87
CA CYS A 109 -10.20 6.23 10.06
C CYS A 109 -9.51 5.18 10.92
N PRO A 110 -10.28 4.21 11.44
CA PRO A 110 -9.68 3.12 12.20
C PRO A 110 -8.66 2.34 11.40
N VAL A 111 -7.64 1.83 12.08
CA VAL A 111 -6.59 1.01 11.46
C VAL A 111 -6.61 -0.35 12.14
N LEU A 112 -6.83 -1.40 11.35
CA LEU A 112 -6.77 -2.78 11.83
C LEU A 112 -5.40 -3.36 11.50
N LEU A 113 -4.70 -3.77 12.53
CA LEU A 113 -3.38 -4.37 12.36
C LEU A 113 -3.49 -5.90 12.44
N VAL A 114 -2.89 -6.56 11.48
CA VAL A 114 -2.87 -8.03 11.43
C VAL A 114 -1.44 -8.54 11.52
N LYS A 115 -1.30 -9.78 12.01
CA LYS A 115 0.01 -10.41 12.12
C LYS A 115 0.55 -10.82 10.76
#